data_325a0d8a58a59e10baf2b3aaae0c07c6
#
_entry.id   325a0d8a58a59e10baf2b3aaae0c07c6
#
_cell.length_a   1.000
_cell.length_b   1.000
_cell.length_c   1.000
_cell.angle_alpha   90.00
_cell.angle_beta   90.00
_cell.angle_gamma   90.00
#
_symmetry.space_group_name_H-M   'P 1'
#
loop_
_entity.id
_entity.type
_entity.pdbx_description
1 polymer ?
#
loop_
_entity_poly.entity_id
_entity_poly.type
_entity_poly.pdbx_seq_one_letter_code
_entity_poly.pdbx_strand_id
1 'polypeptide(L)'
;MSHPVIAPNNVAVVTGGASGIGLAAAKHFAASGMKVCVADVGEDRLASAEKELAAVAPGGSANVITIATDVSRVEEVSELEAAVRARFGGTDLLMNNAGIQPGSSMFGPEANWQRILGVNLWGVIHGSQVFAPGMIERGKLGLIINTGSKQGITTPPGDPAYNVSKAGVKAFTEALAHELRNTKGSHISAHLLIPGFVFTGLTAKGRTEKPAAAWTGEQTIDFMIERLVANDFYILCPDNDVPRPLDERRILWAAGDIVENRPALSRWHPDYAQAFADFIKKS
;
A
#
# COMPACT_ATOMS: atom_id res chain seq x y z
N MET A 1 -21.96 -3.41 -1.16
CA MET A 1 -21.91 -2.06 -1.77
C MET A 1 -20.47 -1.76 -2.10
N SER A 2 -20.17 -1.14 -3.25
CA SER A 2 -18.82 -0.71 -3.62
C SER A 2 -18.64 0.77 -3.30
N HIS A 3 -17.40 1.22 -3.10
CA HIS A 3 -17.09 2.63 -2.96
C HIS A 3 -17.42 3.38 -4.27
N PRO A 4 -18.02 4.61 -4.25
CA PRO A 4 -18.47 5.31 -5.46
C PRO A 4 -17.41 5.53 -6.54
N VAL A 5 -16.13 5.64 -6.16
CA VAL A 5 -15.01 5.76 -7.11
C VAL A 5 -14.74 4.43 -7.82
N ILE A 6 -15.04 3.28 -7.21
CA ILE A 6 -14.86 1.95 -7.82
C ILE A 6 -16.12 1.64 -8.65
N ALA A 7 -16.17 2.21 -9.82
CA ALA A 7 -17.32 2.17 -10.71
C ALA A 7 -16.88 2.00 -12.18
N PRO A 8 -17.75 1.44 -13.04
CA PRO A 8 -17.44 1.29 -14.46
C PRO A 8 -16.99 2.59 -15.12
N ASN A 9 -16.01 2.49 -16.02
CA ASN A 9 -15.37 3.56 -16.77
C ASN A 9 -14.48 4.54 -15.97
N ASN A 10 -14.47 4.50 -14.63
CA ASN A 10 -13.45 5.18 -13.85
C ASN A 10 -12.07 4.54 -14.07
N VAL A 11 -11.03 5.30 -13.84
CA VAL A 11 -9.64 4.90 -14.13
C VAL A 11 -8.88 4.62 -12.84
N ALA A 12 -8.36 3.41 -12.71
CA ALA A 12 -7.47 3.01 -11.62
C ALA A 12 -6.03 2.86 -12.10
N VAL A 13 -5.09 3.40 -11.34
CA VAL A 13 -3.64 3.20 -11.53
C VAL A 13 -3.10 2.47 -10.30
N VAL A 14 -2.39 1.35 -10.52
CA VAL A 14 -1.81 0.53 -9.45
C VAL A 14 -0.31 0.36 -9.69
N THR A 15 0.52 0.92 -8.84
CA THR A 15 1.97 0.68 -8.87
C THR A 15 2.32 -0.60 -8.14
N GLY A 16 3.33 -1.35 -8.65
CA GLY A 16 3.61 -2.70 -8.18
C GLY A 16 2.42 -3.65 -8.44
N GLY A 17 1.66 -3.38 -9.51
CA GLY A 17 0.40 -4.03 -9.81
C GLY A 17 0.51 -5.36 -10.55
N ALA A 18 1.73 -5.79 -10.91
CA ALA A 18 1.92 -7.04 -11.64
C ALA A 18 2.08 -8.27 -10.73
N SER A 19 1.96 -8.12 -9.41
CA SER A 19 2.03 -9.23 -8.47
C SER A 19 1.35 -8.92 -7.13
N GLY A 20 1.13 -9.96 -6.31
CA GLY A 20 0.72 -9.86 -4.91
C GLY A 20 -0.54 -9.02 -4.67
N ILE A 21 -0.48 -8.13 -3.67
CA ILE A 21 -1.60 -7.25 -3.29
C ILE A 21 -2.00 -6.34 -4.45
N GLY A 22 -1.00 -5.78 -5.17
CA GLY A 22 -1.26 -4.89 -6.30
C GLY A 22 -2.02 -5.57 -7.44
N LEU A 23 -1.65 -6.81 -7.78
CA LEU A 23 -2.35 -7.58 -8.82
C LEU A 23 -3.78 -7.95 -8.38
N ALA A 24 -3.96 -8.34 -7.11
CA ALA A 24 -5.29 -8.61 -6.56
C ALA A 24 -6.18 -7.34 -6.62
N ALA A 25 -5.63 -6.17 -6.28
CA ALA A 25 -6.33 -4.89 -6.41
C ALA A 25 -6.69 -4.58 -7.87
N ALA A 26 -5.73 -4.69 -8.77
CA ALA A 26 -5.94 -4.44 -10.19
C ALA A 26 -7.03 -5.34 -10.77
N LYS A 27 -7.04 -6.64 -10.41
CA LYS A 27 -8.09 -7.59 -10.82
C LYS A 27 -9.46 -7.20 -10.27
N HIS A 28 -9.55 -6.80 -9.02
CA HIS A 28 -10.79 -6.33 -8.41
C HIS A 28 -11.35 -5.09 -9.14
N PHE A 29 -10.49 -4.11 -9.42
CA PHE A 29 -10.88 -2.90 -10.14
C PHE A 29 -11.29 -3.19 -11.58
N ALA A 30 -10.55 -4.05 -12.29
CA ALA A 30 -10.88 -4.49 -13.65
C ALA A 30 -12.23 -5.22 -13.69
N ALA A 31 -12.47 -6.17 -12.79
CA ALA A 31 -13.73 -6.89 -12.68
C ALA A 31 -14.92 -5.97 -12.33
N SER A 32 -14.67 -4.86 -11.63
CA SER A 32 -15.66 -3.82 -11.34
C SER A 32 -15.96 -2.90 -12.55
N GLY A 33 -15.35 -3.17 -13.71
CA GLY A 33 -15.56 -2.41 -14.95
C GLY A 33 -14.73 -1.12 -15.05
N MET A 34 -13.77 -0.91 -14.15
CA MET A 34 -12.84 0.21 -14.27
C MET A 34 -11.86 0.00 -15.43
N LYS A 35 -11.33 1.09 -15.95
CA LYS A 35 -10.14 1.07 -16.80
C LYS A 35 -8.93 1.00 -15.87
N VAL A 36 -8.01 0.07 -16.12
CA VAL A 36 -6.90 -0.20 -15.21
C VAL A 36 -5.55 -0.01 -15.90
N CYS A 37 -4.68 0.77 -15.28
CA CYS A 37 -3.27 0.83 -15.61
C CYS A 37 -2.47 0.14 -14.49
N VAL A 38 -1.64 -0.84 -14.86
CA VAL A 38 -0.67 -1.47 -13.98
C VAL A 38 0.73 -0.98 -14.32
N ALA A 39 1.42 -0.44 -13.31
CA ALA A 39 2.83 -0.04 -13.39
C ALA A 39 3.70 -0.98 -12.56
N ASP A 40 4.76 -1.54 -13.13
CA ASP A 40 5.72 -2.44 -12.47
C ASP A 40 7.05 -2.42 -13.26
N VAL A 41 8.13 -2.98 -12.70
CA VAL A 41 9.45 -3.01 -13.36
C VAL A 41 9.72 -4.29 -14.15
N GLY A 42 8.88 -5.31 -14.08
CA GLY A 42 9.11 -6.62 -14.69
C GLY A 42 8.28 -6.82 -15.94
N GLU A 43 8.87 -6.82 -17.14
CA GLU A 43 8.17 -6.98 -18.41
C GLU A 43 7.34 -8.28 -18.49
N ASP A 44 7.93 -9.43 -18.13
CA ASP A 44 7.22 -10.71 -18.14
C ASP A 44 6.00 -10.72 -17.19
N ARG A 45 6.16 -10.10 -16.00
CA ARG A 45 5.07 -9.98 -15.03
C ARG A 45 3.99 -9.03 -15.53
N LEU A 46 4.35 -7.94 -16.19
CA LEU A 46 3.42 -7.00 -16.81
C LEU A 46 2.61 -7.70 -17.91
N ALA A 47 3.25 -8.46 -18.78
CA ALA A 47 2.58 -9.22 -19.84
C ALA A 47 1.63 -10.30 -19.29
N SER A 48 2.00 -10.97 -18.18
CA SER A 48 1.11 -11.91 -17.48
C SER A 48 -0.09 -11.19 -16.85
N ALA A 49 0.17 -10.09 -16.14
CA ALA A 49 -0.88 -9.30 -15.49
C ALA A 49 -1.88 -8.75 -16.51
N GLU A 50 -1.43 -8.27 -17.67
CA GLU A 50 -2.30 -7.78 -18.74
C GLU A 50 -3.30 -8.84 -19.20
N LYS A 51 -2.84 -10.08 -19.42
CA LYS A 51 -3.69 -11.19 -19.81
C LYS A 51 -4.72 -11.53 -18.72
N GLU A 52 -4.27 -11.58 -17.46
CA GLU A 52 -5.14 -11.87 -16.32
C GLU A 52 -6.21 -10.80 -16.11
N LEU A 53 -5.84 -9.53 -16.26
CA LEU A 53 -6.75 -8.39 -16.12
C LEU A 53 -7.75 -8.34 -17.29
N ALA A 54 -7.28 -8.54 -18.52
CA ALA A 54 -8.15 -8.57 -19.69
C ALA A 54 -9.20 -9.69 -19.62
N ALA A 55 -8.86 -10.81 -18.99
CA ALA A 55 -9.78 -11.94 -18.83
C ALA A 55 -10.93 -11.63 -17.84
N VAL A 56 -10.74 -10.73 -16.87
CA VAL A 56 -11.77 -10.38 -15.87
C VAL A 56 -12.44 -9.03 -16.14
N ALA A 57 -11.85 -8.18 -16.97
CA ALA A 57 -12.40 -6.88 -17.32
C ALA A 57 -13.58 -7.04 -18.30
N PRO A 58 -14.77 -6.47 -18.04
CA PRO A 58 -15.90 -6.51 -18.97
C PRO A 58 -15.59 -5.92 -20.35
N GLY A 59 -14.65 -4.95 -20.42
CA GLY A 59 -14.16 -4.35 -21.66
C GLY A 59 -12.94 -5.06 -22.28
N GLY A 60 -12.51 -6.20 -21.70
CA GLY A 60 -11.33 -6.92 -22.15
C GLY A 60 -10.06 -6.08 -22.16
N SER A 61 -9.16 -6.33 -23.10
CA SER A 61 -7.88 -5.61 -23.24
C SER A 61 -8.04 -4.11 -23.55
N ALA A 62 -9.19 -3.67 -24.04
CA ALA A 62 -9.42 -2.26 -24.33
C ALA A 62 -9.39 -1.38 -23.05
N ASN A 63 -9.72 -1.97 -21.91
CA ASN A 63 -9.76 -1.31 -20.60
C ASN A 63 -8.51 -1.57 -19.73
N VAL A 64 -7.48 -2.20 -20.28
CA VAL A 64 -6.27 -2.55 -19.56
C VAL A 64 -5.04 -2.01 -20.27
N ILE A 65 -4.11 -1.42 -19.56
CA ILE A 65 -2.75 -1.12 -20.03
C ILE A 65 -1.75 -1.48 -18.96
N THR A 66 -0.56 -1.88 -19.39
CA THR A 66 0.59 -2.13 -18.51
C THR A 66 1.76 -1.26 -18.96
N ILE A 67 2.45 -0.65 -18.01
CA ILE A 67 3.56 0.26 -18.29
C ILE A 67 4.74 -0.10 -17.38
N ALA A 68 5.91 -0.34 -17.98
CA ALA A 68 7.16 -0.50 -17.25
C ALA A 68 7.52 0.82 -16.57
N THR A 69 7.65 0.81 -15.25
CA THR A 69 7.86 2.03 -14.45
C THR A 69 8.64 1.72 -13.18
N ASP A 70 9.78 2.36 -13.00
CA ASP A 70 10.49 2.41 -11.72
C ASP A 70 9.98 3.62 -10.91
N VAL A 71 9.18 3.36 -9.89
CA VAL A 71 8.59 4.42 -9.04
C VAL A 71 9.60 5.23 -8.25
N SER A 72 10.85 4.74 -8.11
CA SER A 72 11.92 5.50 -7.48
C SER A 72 12.39 6.70 -8.32
N ARG A 73 11.99 6.75 -9.60
CA ARG A 73 12.33 7.78 -10.57
C ARG A 73 11.09 8.62 -10.90
N VAL A 74 11.11 9.87 -10.48
CA VAL A 74 9.95 10.77 -10.66
C VAL A 74 9.63 11.03 -12.14
N GLU A 75 10.65 10.99 -13.01
CA GLU A 75 10.50 11.13 -14.45
C GLU A 75 9.62 10.02 -15.01
N GLU A 76 9.89 8.75 -14.64
CA GLU A 76 9.11 7.60 -15.10
C GLU A 76 7.67 7.62 -14.57
N VAL A 77 7.47 8.10 -13.32
CA VAL A 77 6.13 8.29 -12.76
C VAL A 77 5.36 9.41 -13.51
N SER A 78 6.06 10.46 -13.95
CA SER A 78 5.46 11.53 -14.77
C SER A 78 5.07 11.03 -16.16
N GLU A 79 5.90 10.19 -16.78
CA GLU A 79 5.58 9.52 -18.04
C GLU A 79 4.38 8.58 -17.91
N LEU A 80 4.30 7.84 -16.79
CA LEU A 80 3.16 6.99 -16.45
C LEU A 80 1.86 7.80 -16.39
N GLU A 81 1.83 8.93 -15.67
CA GLU A 81 0.65 9.80 -15.58
C GLU A 81 0.23 10.32 -16.96
N ALA A 82 1.20 10.81 -17.72
CA ALA A 82 0.95 11.32 -19.07
C ALA A 82 0.36 10.25 -20.02
N ALA A 83 0.86 9.01 -19.94
CA ALA A 83 0.35 7.90 -20.72
C ALA A 83 -1.08 7.49 -20.30
N VAL A 84 -1.36 7.46 -18.99
CA VAL A 84 -2.71 7.19 -18.47
C VAL A 84 -3.69 8.28 -18.89
N ARG A 85 -3.29 9.54 -18.80
CA ARG A 85 -4.10 10.68 -19.21
C ARG A 85 -4.39 10.65 -20.71
N ALA A 86 -3.39 10.37 -21.53
CA ALA A 86 -3.55 10.25 -22.98
C ALA A 86 -4.48 9.08 -23.35
N ARG A 87 -4.39 7.94 -22.66
CA ARG A 87 -5.14 6.72 -22.99
C ARG A 87 -6.56 6.72 -22.44
N PHE A 88 -6.75 7.22 -21.20
CA PHE A 88 -8.02 7.09 -20.45
C PHE A 88 -8.62 8.43 -19.99
N GLY A 89 -7.93 9.54 -20.18
CA GLY A 89 -8.42 10.88 -19.84
C GLY A 89 -8.15 11.32 -18.40
N GLY A 90 -7.34 10.58 -17.66
CA GLY A 90 -6.90 10.90 -16.28
C GLY A 90 -7.21 9.77 -15.28
N THR A 91 -6.96 10.01 -14.00
CA THR A 91 -7.03 9.01 -12.93
C THR A 91 -8.11 9.35 -11.91
N ASP A 92 -8.90 8.36 -11.50
CA ASP A 92 -9.92 8.47 -10.45
C ASP A 92 -9.48 7.74 -9.16
N LEU A 93 -8.66 6.70 -9.29
CA LEU A 93 -8.09 5.93 -8.19
C LEU A 93 -6.59 5.72 -8.43
N LEU A 94 -5.75 6.17 -7.50
CA LEU A 94 -4.32 5.86 -7.46
C LEU A 94 -4.04 4.93 -6.27
N MET A 95 -3.44 3.77 -6.53
CA MET A 95 -2.91 2.91 -5.47
C MET A 95 -1.38 2.85 -5.56
N ASN A 96 -0.71 3.57 -4.67
CA ASN A 96 0.73 3.50 -4.49
C ASN A 96 1.05 2.25 -3.66
N ASN A 97 1.38 1.16 -4.35
CA ASN A 97 1.55 -0.15 -3.73
C ASN A 97 2.95 -0.75 -3.98
N ALA A 98 3.70 -0.27 -4.97
CA ALA A 98 5.04 -0.76 -5.22
C ALA A 98 5.90 -0.80 -3.96
N GLY A 99 6.60 -1.91 -3.74
CA GLY A 99 7.43 -2.08 -2.56
C GLY A 99 8.39 -3.25 -2.69
N ILE A 100 9.52 -3.13 -2.01
CA ILE A 100 10.58 -4.15 -1.94
C ILE A 100 11.02 -4.36 -0.49
N GLN A 101 11.54 -5.56 -0.20
CA GLN A 101 12.08 -5.90 1.12
C GLN A 101 13.29 -6.86 0.97
N PRO A 102 14.39 -6.38 0.39
CA PRO A 102 15.60 -7.20 0.24
C PRO A 102 16.32 -7.48 1.56
N GLY A 103 15.91 -6.81 2.63
CA GLY A 103 16.56 -6.82 3.93
C GLY A 103 17.58 -5.68 4.09
N SER A 104 17.72 -5.21 5.33
CA SER A 104 18.68 -4.19 5.70
C SER A 104 19.21 -4.41 7.10
N SER A 105 20.36 -3.80 7.41
CA SER A 105 20.86 -3.70 8.78
C SER A 105 21.21 -2.25 9.12
N MET A 106 21.29 -1.93 10.42
CA MET A 106 21.55 -0.55 10.86
C MET A 106 22.92 -0.04 10.36
N PHE A 107 23.91 -0.91 10.30
CA PHE A 107 25.28 -0.61 9.88
C PHE A 107 25.64 -1.28 8.54
N GLY A 108 24.62 -1.69 7.78
CA GLY A 108 24.80 -2.36 6.50
C GLY A 108 25.02 -1.42 5.33
N PRO A 109 25.15 -1.96 4.12
CA PRO A 109 25.42 -1.15 2.93
C PRO A 109 24.33 -0.08 2.72
N GLU A 110 24.76 1.16 2.48
CA GLU A 110 23.90 2.30 2.19
C GLU A 110 23.00 2.04 0.97
N ALA A 111 23.51 1.32 -0.02
CA ALA A 111 22.77 0.99 -1.24
C ALA A 111 21.42 0.29 -0.95
N ASN A 112 21.35 -0.60 0.06
CA ASN A 112 20.10 -1.24 0.45
C ASN A 112 19.10 -0.23 1.04
N TRP A 113 19.58 0.71 1.84
CA TRP A 113 18.78 1.80 2.38
C TRP A 113 18.23 2.68 1.27
N GLN A 114 19.09 3.16 0.39
CA GLN A 114 18.70 4.00 -0.75
C GLN A 114 17.65 3.31 -1.62
N ARG A 115 17.88 2.03 -1.96
CA ARG A 115 16.95 1.25 -2.77
C ARG A 115 15.59 1.07 -2.09
N ILE A 116 15.56 0.71 -0.80
CA ILE A 116 14.32 0.52 -0.05
C ILE A 116 13.57 1.84 0.08
N LEU A 117 14.25 2.92 0.48
CA LEU A 117 13.62 4.23 0.62
C LEU A 117 13.15 4.78 -0.73
N GLY A 118 13.94 4.60 -1.78
CA GLY A 118 13.60 5.02 -3.15
C GLY A 118 12.27 4.42 -3.62
N VAL A 119 12.12 3.10 -3.50
CA VAL A 119 10.89 2.44 -3.94
C VAL A 119 9.74 2.64 -2.95
N ASN A 120 9.95 2.30 -1.67
CA ASN A 120 8.86 2.16 -0.70
C ASN A 120 8.31 3.49 -0.17
N LEU A 121 9.16 4.54 -0.12
CA LEU A 121 8.78 5.86 0.39
C LEU A 121 8.71 6.89 -0.73
N TRP A 122 9.80 7.09 -1.46
CA TRP A 122 9.81 8.06 -2.56
C TRP A 122 8.84 7.69 -3.66
N GLY A 123 8.68 6.39 -3.99
CA GLY A 123 7.67 5.96 -4.95
C GLY A 123 6.24 6.36 -4.57
N VAL A 124 5.89 6.31 -3.28
CA VAL A 124 4.59 6.78 -2.77
C VAL A 124 4.47 8.31 -2.86
N ILE A 125 5.55 9.03 -2.53
CA ILE A 125 5.61 10.50 -2.63
C ILE A 125 5.47 10.93 -4.09
N HIS A 126 6.27 10.37 -4.99
CA HIS A 126 6.24 10.67 -6.44
C HIS A 126 4.86 10.41 -7.02
N GLY A 127 4.29 9.21 -6.78
CA GLY A 127 2.95 8.88 -7.25
C GLY A 127 1.91 9.89 -6.79
N SER A 128 1.90 10.23 -5.51
CA SER A 128 0.95 11.19 -4.96
C SER A 128 1.14 12.60 -5.54
N GLN A 129 2.40 13.09 -5.62
CA GLN A 129 2.69 14.43 -6.11
C GLN A 129 2.41 14.61 -7.61
N VAL A 130 2.66 13.56 -8.40
CA VAL A 130 2.45 13.61 -9.85
C VAL A 130 0.98 13.48 -10.22
N PHE A 131 0.24 12.59 -9.56
CA PHE A 131 -1.14 12.30 -9.94
C PHE A 131 -2.17 13.23 -9.27
N ALA A 132 -1.97 13.63 -8.01
CA ALA A 132 -2.98 14.40 -7.26
C ALA A 132 -3.37 15.72 -7.94
N PRO A 133 -2.47 16.53 -8.51
CA PRO A 133 -2.87 17.77 -9.18
C PRO A 133 -3.88 17.55 -10.29
N GLY A 134 -3.63 16.60 -11.21
CA GLY A 134 -4.54 16.28 -12.29
C GLY A 134 -5.86 15.67 -11.78
N MET A 135 -5.84 14.89 -10.70
CA MET A 135 -7.05 14.39 -10.07
C MET A 135 -7.88 15.51 -9.45
N ILE A 136 -7.27 16.51 -8.80
CA ILE A 136 -7.93 17.69 -8.22
C ILE A 136 -8.56 18.54 -9.33
N GLU A 137 -7.80 18.83 -10.40
CA GLU A 137 -8.26 19.64 -11.54
C GLU A 137 -9.53 19.06 -12.17
N ARG A 138 -9.68 17.74 -12.19
CA ARG A 138 -10.88 17.08 -12.73
C ARG A 138 -12.14 17.33 -11.90
N GLY A 139 -12.02 17.75 -10.63
CA GLY A 139 -13.15 18.07 -9.75
C GLY A 139 -14.08 16.88 -9.47
N LYS A 140 -13.62 15.64 -9.67
CA LYS A 140 -14.38 14.41 -9.43
C LYS A 140 -14.01 13.77 -8.08
N LEU A 141 -14.88 12.92 -7.58
CA LEU A 141 -14.53 12.04 -6.48
C LEU A 141 -13.31 11.19 -6.87
N GLY A 142 -12.34 11.09 -5.98
CA GLY A 142 -11.12 10.33 -6.21
C GLY A 142 -10.59 9.67 -4.96
N LEU A 143 -9.77 8.63 -5.15
CA LEU A 143 -9.09 7.90 -4.08
C LEU A 143 -7.58 7.88 -4.32
N ILE A 144 -6.81 8.13 -3.26
CA ILE A 144 -5.38 7.79 -3.21
C ILE A 144 -5.20 6.78 -2.07
N ILE A 145 -4.68 5.59 -2.39
CA ILE A 145 -4.45 4.52 -1.43
C ILE A 145 -2.94 4.27 -1.37
N ASN A 146 -2.35 4.49 -0.20
CA ASN A 146 -0.93 4.24 0.02
C ASN A 146 -0.73 2.97 0.85
N THR A 147 0.07 2.03 0.35
CA THR A 147 0.34 0.76 1.02
C THR A 147 1.46 0.91 2.06
N GLY A 148 1.06 1.01 3.31
CA GLY A 148 1.91 0.97 4.49
C GLY A 148 2.31 -0.45 4.90
N SER A 149 2.45 -0.66 6.21
CA SER A 149 2.67 -1.95 6.87
C SER A 149 2.52 -1.80 8.37
N LYS A 150 2.14 -2.86 9.09
CA LYS A 150 2.24 -2.92 10.57
C LYS A 150 3.65 -2.63 11.05
N GLN A 151 4.69 -2.96 10.26
CA GLN A 151 6.08 -2.65 10.56
C GLN A 151 6.40 -1.14 10.55
N GLY A 152 5.62 -0.33 9.86
CA GLY A 152 5.74 1.13 9.92
C GLY A 152 5.13 1.77 11.19
N ILE A 153 4.47 0.97 12.03
CA ILE A 153 3.83 1.44 13.27
C ILE A 153 4.58 0.91 14.50
N THR A 154 4.81 -0.40 14.57
CA THR A 154 5.43 -1.05 15.73
C THR A 154 6.93 -1.33 15.56
N THR A 155 7.48 -1.07 14.40
CA THR A 155 8.91 -1.08 14.04
C THR A 155 9.70 -2.27 14.61
N PRO A 156 9.31 -3.54 14.34
CA PRO A 156 9.99 -4.70 14.89
C PRO A 156 11.47 -4.75 14.47
N PRO A 157 12.37 -5.29 15.31
CA PRO A 157 13.78 -5.48 14.93
C PRO A 157 13.94 -6.34 13.68
N GLY A 158 15.03 -6.12 12.93
CA GLY A 158 15.46 -7.00 11.84
C GLY A 158 15.54 -6.36 10.46
N ASP A 159 14.75 -5.32 10.16
CA ASP A 159 14.81 -4.62 8.87
C ASP A 159 14.56 -3.12 9.03
N PRO A 160 15.56 -2.36 9.51
CA PRO A 160 15.37 -0.95 9.87
C PRO A 160 15.01 -0.07 8.69
N ALA A 161 15.57 -0.25 7.50
CA ALA A 161 15.23 0.59 6.35
C ALA A 161 13.79 0.38 5.89
N TYR A 162 13.30 -0.86 5.94
CA TYR A 162 11.90 -1.15 5.65
C TYR A 162 10.98 -0.48 6.68
N ASN A 163 11.28 -0.60 7.98
CA ASN A 163 10.51 0.06 9.04
C ASN A 163 10.45 1.57 8.83
N VAL A 164 11.60 2.22 8.59
CA VAL A 164 11.69 3.67 8.32
C VAL A 164 10.86 4.04 7.09
N SER A 165 10.95 3.28 6.00
CA SER A 165 10.17 3.55 4.79
C SER A 165 8.67 3.52 5.07
N LYS A 166 8.19 2.50 5.79
CA LYS A 166 6.75 2.33 6.07
C LYS A 166 6.22 3.28 7.16
N ALA A 167 7.07 3.69 8.12
CA ALA A 167 6.76 4.79 9.04
C ALA A 167 6.64 6.13 8.29
N GLY A 168 7.53 6.38 7.33
CA GLY A 168 7.47 7.54 6.45
C GLY A 168 6.18 7.57 5.60
N VAL A 169 5.78 6.42 5.02
CA VAL A 169 4.52 6.31 4.27
C VAL A 169 3.31 6.65 5.16
N LYS A 170 3.29 6.20 6.41
CA LYS A 170 2.22 6.56 7.35
C LYS A 170 2.16 8.07 7.54
N ALA A 171 3.27 8.71 7.94
CA ALA A 171 3.33 10.14 8.19
C ALA A 171 2.97 10.96 6.94
N PHE A 172 3.48 10.56 5.77
CA PHE A 172 3.17 11.20 4.51
C PHE A 172 1.68 11.09 4.15
N THR A 173 1.06 9.92 4.34
CA THR A 173 -0.35 9.72 4.01
C THR A 173 -1.27 10.53 4.93
N GLU A 174 -0.92 10.66 6.21
CA GLU A 174 -1.63 11.54 7.16
C GLU A 174 -1.57 13.01 6.73
N ALA A 175 -0.39 13.49 6.35
CA ALA A 175 -0.21 14.84 5.82
C ALA A 175 -0.97 15.05 4.51
N LEU A 176 -0.91 14.08 3.58
CA LEU A 176 -1.65 14.12 2.31
C LEU A 176 -3.16 14.19 2.54
N ALA A 177 -3.70 13.38 3.44
CA ALA A 177 -5.13 13.41 3.76
C ALA A 177 -5.57 14.76 4.35
N HIS A 178 -4.71 15.36 5.20
CA HIS A 178 -4.94 16.69 5.73
C HIS A 178 -4.95 17.75 4.60
N GLU A 179 -3.97 17.73 3.73
CA GLU A 179 -3.83 18.68 2.61
C GLU A 179 -5.02 18.58 1.65
N LEU A 180 -5.36 17.37 1.20
CA LEU A 180 -6.47 17.14 0.27
C LEU A 180 -7.80 17.64 0.82
N ARG A 181 -8.06 17.43 2.14
CA ARG A 181 -9.28 17.88 2.81
C ARG A 181 -9.38 19.41 2.87
N ASN A 182 -8.24 20.12 2.93
CA ASN A 182 -8.19 21.58 3.02
C ASN A 182 -7.97 22.27 1.66
N THR A 183 -7.71 21.50 0.61
CA THR A 183 -7.53 22.04 -0.75
C THR A 183 -8.88 22.34 -1.38
N LYS A 184 -9.10 23.61 -1.73
CA LYS A 184 -10.34 24.05 -2.37
C LYS A 184 -10.58 23.31 -3.70
N GLY A 185 -11.76 22.74 -3.86
CA GLY A 185 -12.16 22.00 -5.07
C GLY A 185 -11.66 20.54 -5.10
N SER A 186 -10.92 20.11 -4.09
CA SER A 186 -10.55 18.70 -3.96
C SER A 186 -11.74 17.88 -3.46
N HIS A 187 -12.02 16.79 -4.16
CA HIS A 187 -12.96 15.75 -3.77
C HIS A 187 -12.25 14.39 -3.63
N ILE A 188 -10.96 14.43 -3.29
CA ILE A 188 -10.10 13.26 -3.20
C ILE A 188 -9.87 12.93 -1.73
N SER A 189 -10.05 11.65 -1.37
CA SER A 189 -9.62 11.13 -0.07
C SER A 189 -8.35 10.31 -0.20
N ALA A 190 -7.49 10.40 0.81
CA ALA A 190 -6.33 9.54 0.94
C ALA A 190 -6.56 8.53 2.07
N HIS A 191 -6.10 7.28 1.86
CA HIS A 191 -6.25 6.17 2.79
C HIS A 191 -4.93 5.41 2.94
N LEU A 192 -4.66 4.93 4.14
CA LEU A 192 -3.47 4.14 4.44
C LEU A 192 -3.87 2.66 4.59
N LEU A 193 -3.52 1.85 3.59
CA LEU A 193 -3.63 0.40 3.69
C LEU A 193 -2.47 -0.15 4.52
N ILE A 194 -2.78 -0.88 5.59
CA ILE A 194 -1.79 -1.41 6.55
C ILE A 194 -1.90 -2.94 6.58
N PRO A 195 -1.30 -3.64 5.63
CA PRO A 195 -1.35 -5.10 5.60
C PRO A 195 -0.64 -5.73 6.81
N GLY A 196 -1.20 -6.87 7.27
CA GLY A 196 -0.52 -7.81 8.16
C GLY A 196 0.39 -8.74 7.37
N PHE A 197 0.45 -10.02 7.76
CA PHE A 197 1.19 -11.02 7.00
C PHE A 197 0.38 -11.48 5.79
N VAL A 198 0.78 -11.05 4.61
CA VAL A 198 0.19 -11.44 3.32
C VAL A 198 1.19 -12.27 2.53
N PHE A 199 0.79 -13.44 2.02
CA PHE A 199 1.64 -14.28 1.20
C PHE A 199 1.71 -13.74 -0.24
N THR A 200 2.85 -13.20 -0.57
CA THR A 200 3.17 -12.62 -1.88
C THR A 200 4.61 -12.95 -2.24
N GLY A 201 5.06 -12.66 -3.46
CA GLY A 201 6.46 -12.79 -3.83
C GLY A 201 7.43 -12.07 -2.88
N LEU A 202 7.01 -10.94 -2.30
CA LEU A 202 7.78 -10.17 -1.32
C LEU A 202 8.02 -10.95 -0.01
N THR A 203 7.01 -11.67 0.48
CA THR A 203 7.02 -12.33 1.79
C THR A 203 7.26 -13.83 1.72
N ALA A 204 7.21 -14.41 0.53
CA ALA A 204 7.38 -15.86 0.32
C ALA A 204 8.77 -16.35 0.76
N LYS A 205 9.83 -15.55 0.54
CA LYS A 205 11.21 -15.91 0.91
C LYS A 205 11.58 -17.34 0.46
N GLY A 206 11.25 -17.67 -0.79
CA GLY A 206 11.47 -19.00 -1.38
C GLY A 206 10.43 -20.08 -1.05
N ARG A 207 9.43 -19.79 -0.24
CA ARG A 207 8.31 -20.71 0.01
C ARG A 207 7.38 -20.76 -1.18
N THR A 208 6.93 -21.94 -1.54
CA THR A 208 5.93 -22.18 -2.60
C THR A 208 4.51 -22.29 -2.04
N GLU A 209 4.37 -22.65 -0.76
CA GLU A 209 3.07 -22.81 -0.10
C GLU A 209 2.78 -21.65 0.84
N LYS A 210 1.52 -21.20 0.84
CA LYS A 210 1.05 -20.15 1.71
C LYS A 210 1.01 -20.64 3.17
N PRO A 211 1.73 -20.00 4.12
CA PRO A 211 1.58 -20.30 5.54
C PRO A 211 0.15 -20.10 6.03
N ALA A 212 -0.27 -20.91 7.00
CA ALA A 212 -1.62 -20.80 7.60
C ALA A 212 -1.88 -19.40 8.20
N ALA A 213 -0.86 -18.78 8.78
CA ALA A 213 -0.90 -17.44 9.37
C ALA A 213 -1.15 -16.33 8.34
N ALA A 214 -0.77 -16.53 7.07
CA ALA A 214 -0.83 -15.49 6.06
C ALA A 214 -2.20 -15.37 5.41
N TRP A 215 -2.61 -14.13 5.10
CA TRP A 215 -3.68 -13.82 4.16
C TRP A 215 -3.20 -13.96 2.71
N THR A 216 -4.14 -14.02 1.78
CA THR A 216 -3.87 -13.82 0.34
C THR A 216 -3.98 -12.33 -0.03
N GLY A 217 -3.54 -11.99 -1.24
CA GLY A 217 -3.76 -10.64 -1.79
C GLY A 217 -5.25 -10.31 -1.87
N GLU A 218 -6.07 -11.27 -2.32
CA GLU A 218 -7.51 -11.11 -2.47
C GLU A 218 -8.19 -10.83 -1.13
N GLN A 219 -7.89 -11.60 -0.07
CA GLN A 219 -8.42 -11.35 1.27
C GLN A 219 -8.07 -9.94 1.77
N THR A 220 -6.87 -9.46 1.46
CA THR A 220 -6.44 -8.10 1.81
C THR A 220 -7.26 -7.05 1.07
N ILE A 221 -7.55 -7.27 -0.22
CA ILE A 221 -8.33 -6.34 -1.03
C ILE A 221 -9.80 -6.36 -0.64
N ASP A 222 -10.39 -7.53 -0.41
CA ASP A 222 -11.79 -7.61 0.06
C ASP A 222 -11.99 -6.81 1.35
N PHE A 223 -11.08 -6.96 2.31
CA PHE A 223 -11.09 -6.17 3.53
C PHE A 223 -10.87 -4.68 3.27
N MET A 224 -9.92 -4.31 2.38
CA MET A 224 -9.70 -2.92 2.00
C MET A 224 -10.97 -2.28 1.43
N ILE A 225 -11.65 -2.95 0.53
CA ILE A 225 -12.89 -2.44 -0.10
C ILE A 225 -13.98 -2.19 0.95
N GLU A 226 -14.16 -3.14 1.88
CA GLU A 226 -15.11 -2.99 2.99
C GLU A 226 -14.81 -1.74 3.83
N ARG A 227 -13.54 -1.52 4.17
CA ARG A 227 -13.10 -0.37 4.97
C ARG A 227 -13.16 0.95 4.21
N LEU A 228 -12.90 0.94 2.89
CA LEU A 228 -13.10 2.13 2.05
C LEU A 228 -14.59 2.54 2.00
N VAL A 229 -15.51 1.59 1.91
CA VAL A 229 -16.96 1.88 1.99
C VAL A 229 -17.33 2.48 3.35
N ALA A 230 -16.68 2.06 4.43
CA ALA A 230 -16.85 2.65 5.77
C ALA A 230 -16.11 4.00 5.94
N ASN A 231 -15.36 4.45 4.92
CA ASN A 231 -14.52 5.65 4.93
C ASN A 231 -13.41 5.62 6.00
N ASP A 232 -12.87 4.43 6.29
CA ASP A 232 -11.76 4.28 7.24
C ASP A 232 -10.47 4.81 6.63
N PHE A 233 -9.80 5.75 7.31
CA PHE A 233 -8.48 6.24 6.89
C PHE A 233 -7.39 5.20 7.13
N TYR A 234 -7.35 4.60 8.33
CA TYR A 234 -6.40 3.54 8.69
C TYR A 234 -7.02 2.17 8.42
N ILE A 235 -6.69 1.57 7.29
CA ILE A 235 -7.17 0.24 6.91
C ILE A 235 -6.21 -0.79 7.49
N LEU A 236 -6.31 -1.03 8.80
CA LEU A 236 -5.44 -1.97 9.54
C LEU A 236 -5.95 -3.40 9.35
N CYS A 237 -5.32 -4.12 8.42
CA CYS A 237 -5.69 -5.50 8.10
C CYS A 237 -5.22 -6.46 9.20
N PRO A 238 -6.09 -7.29 9.76
CA PRO A 238 -5.65 -8.43 10.55
C PRO A 238 -4.89 -9.44 9.68
N ASP A 239 -4.41 -10.50 10.29
CA ASP A 239 -4.00 -11.74 9.62
C ASP A 239 -4.49 -12.92 10.47
N ASN A 240 -4.25 -14.15 10.02
CA ASN A 240 -4.84 -15.31 10.70
C ASN A 240 -4.33 -15.54 12.13
N ASP A 241 -3.10 -15.08 12.44
CA ASP A 241 -2.50 -15.21 13.76
C ASP A 241 -2.63 -13.92 14.60
N VAL A 242 -2.90 -12.80 13.97
CA VAL A 242 -2.93 -11.48 14.64
C VAL A 242 -4.25 -10.79 14.38
N PRO A 243 -5.26 -11.03 15.21
CA PRO A 243 -6.55 -10.37 15.12
C PRO A 243 -6.43 -8.89 15.50
N ARG A 244 -7.40 -8.08 15.08
CA ARG A 244 -7.43 -6.62 15.27
C ARG A 244 -7.20 -6.19 16.73
N PRO A 245 -7.80 -6.79 17.77
CA PRO A 245 -7.55 -6.39 19.15
C PRO A 245 -6.09 -6.55 19.58
N LEU A 246 -5.40 -7.58 19.07
CA LEU A 246 -3.98 -7.79 19.37
C LEU A 246 -3.10 -6.70 18.69
N ASP A 247 -3.42 -6.30 17.46
CA ASP A 247 -2.74 -5.19 16.80
C ASP A 247 -2.91 -3.89 17.57
N GLU A 248 -4.12 -3.60 18.03
CA GLU A 248 -4.42 -2.40 18.82
C GLU A 248 -3.59 -2.36 20.12
N ARG A 249 -3.48 -3.48 20.81
CA ARG A 249 -2.63 -3.60 21.99
C ARG A 249 -1.15 -3.36 21.67
N ARG A 250 -0.65 -3.93 20.59
CA ARG A 250 0.73 -3.72 20.13
C ARG A 250 1.02 -2.25 19.79
N ILE A 251 0.07 -1.57 19.16
CA ILE A 251 0.17 -0.16 18.82
C ILE A 251 0.17 0.70 20.10
N LEU A 252 -0.75 0.45 21.02
CA LEU A 252 -0.83 1.14 22.30
C LEU A 252 0.44 0.93 23.13
N TRP A 253 1.00 -0.27 23.14
CA TRP A 253 2.26 -0.55 23.82
C TRP A 253 3.41 0.28 23.22
N ALA A 254 3.55 0.28 21.89
CA ALA A 254 4.60 1.05 21.22
C ALA A 254 4.47 2.57 21.45
N ALA A 255 3.25 3.11 21.44
CA ALA A 255 2.99 4.51 21.79
C ALA A 255 3.34 4.79 23.27
N GLY A 256 3.06 3.85 24.16
CA GLY A 256 3.40 3.91 25.57
C GLY A 256 4.90 3.98 25.84
N ASP A 257 5.77 3.48 24.95
CA ASP A 257 7.22 3.64 25.09
C ASP A 257 7.60 5.12 25.12
N ILE A 258 6.93 5.94 24.31
CA ILE A 258 7.16 7.38 24.25
C ILE A 258 6.53 8.08 25.47
N VAL A 259 5.28 7.75 25.79
CA VAL A 259 4.52 8.43 26.87
C VAL A 259 5.13 8.19 28.24
N GLU A 260 5.57 6.96 28.49
CA GLU A 260 6.13 6.53 29.78
C GLU A 260 7.65 6.57 29.83
N ASN A 261 8.30 7.01 28.73
CA ASN A 261 9.76 7.03 28.56
C ASN A 261 10.41 5.67 28.86
N ARG A 262 9.80 4.58 28.38
CA ARG A 262 10.37 3.25 28.44
C ARG A 262 11.54 3.10 27.46
N PRO A 263 12.43 2.10 27.62
CA PRO A 263 13.44 1.81 26.60
C PRO A 263 12.83 1.65 25.21
N ALA A 264 13.50 2.16 24.19
CA ALA A 264 13.04 2.04 22.81
C ALA A 264 12.79 0.56 22.45
N LEU A 265 11.67 0.29 21.77
CA LEU A 265 11.26 -1.05 21.40
C LEU A 265 11.11 -1.99 22.60
N SER A 266 10.55 -1.50 23.70
CA SER A 266 10.43 -2.21 24.98
C SER A 266 9.73 -3.58 24.84
N ARG A 267 8.88 -3.76 23.83
CA ARG A 267 8.27 -5.06 23.50
C ARG A 267 9.31 -6.18 23.31
N TRP A 268 10.52 -5.85 22.86
CA TRP A 268 11.61 -6.79 22.61
C TRP A 268 12.75 -6.65 23.63
N HIS A 269 12.56 -5.82 24.66
CA HIS A 269 13.52 -5.67 25.74
C HIS A 269 13.29 -6.78 26.78
N PRO A 270 14.34 -7.50 27.22
CA PRO A 270 14.19 -8.62 28.15
C PRO A 270 13.42 -8.25 29.43
N ASP A 271 13.70 -7.10 30.03
CA ASP A 271 13.09 -6.67 31.28
C ASP A 271 11.58 -6.33 31.15
N TYR A 272 11.09 -6.14 29.93
CA TYR A 272 9.69 -5.80 29.66
C TYR A 272 8.89 -6.97 29.08
N ALA A 273 9.51 -8.14 28.86
CA ALA A 273 8.85 -9.28 28.23
C ALA A 273 7.59 -9.73 29.00
N GLN A 274 7.68 -9.82 30.35
CA GLN A 274 6.54 -10.19 31.18
C GLN A 274 5.47 -9.10 31.20
N ALA A 275 5.86 -7.83 31.35
CA ALA A 275 4.93 -6.70 31.36
C ALA A 275 4.16 -6.60 30.04
N PHE A 276 4.85 -6.79 28.90
CA PHE A 276 4.19 -6.84 27.60
C PHE A 276 3.23 -8.02 27.47
N ALA A 277 3.65 -9.23 27.92
CA ALA A 277 2.80 -10.42 27.89
C ALA A 277 1.51 -10.22 28.70
N ASP A 278 1.60 -9.57 29.85
CA ASP A 278 0.44 -9.28 30.71
C ASP A 278 -0.43 -8.15 30.11
N PHE A 279 0.19 -7.17 29.47
CA PHE A 279 -0.53 -6.08 28.81
C PHE A 279 -1.42 -6.58 27.66
N ILE A 280 -0.91 -7.49 26.81
CA ILE A 280 -1.68 -7.99 25.67
C ILE A 280 -2.78 -9.00 26.07
N LYS A 281 -2.74 -9.57 27.29
CA LYS A 281 -3.78 -10.47 27.82
C LYS A 281 -4.96 -9.75 28.45
N LYS A 282 -4.78 -8.52 28.91
CA LYS A 282 -5.87 -7.72 29.52
C LYS A 282 -6.85 -7.31 28.43
N SER A 283 -8.01 -7.97 28.40
CA SER A 283 -9.14 -7.72 27.51
C SER A 283 -9.82 -6.39 27.85
#